data_cd61a52d985e7d610908e0fb4e0505d7
#
_entry.id   cd61a52d985e7d610908e0fb4e0505d7
#
_cell.length_a   1.000
_cell.length_b   1.000
_cell.length_c   1.000
_cell.angle_alpha   90.00
_cell.angle_beta   90.00
_cell.angle_gamma   90.00
#
_symmetry.space_group_name_H-M   'P 1'
#
loop_
_entity.id
_entity.type
_entity.pdbx_description
1 polymer ?
#
loop_
_entity_poly.entity_id
_entity_poly.type
_entity_poly.pdbx_seq_one_letter_code
_entity_poly.pdbx_strand_id
1 'polypeptide(L)'
;MRKKKLCLSRLLPVIAALLVLVMFRTVFILGYVPTNSMKPTLEAGSLILGVRIKGSFEVGDVVIFCHGGNLFVKRIAAVGGNVVMHNGINMSVPEGSYYMLGDN
;
A
#
# COMPACT_ATOMS: atom_id res chain seq x y z
N MET A 1 -7.16 47.08 -4.27
CA MET A 1 -6.69 46.44 -5.50
C MET A 1 -5.32 45.77 -5.30
N ARG A 2 -4.30 46.55 -4.95
CA ARG A 2 -2.95 46.01 -4.71
C ARG A 2 -2.92 44.99 -3.57
N LYS A 3 -3.66 45.22 -2.49
CA LYS A 3 -3.75 44.27 -1.35
C LYS A 3 -4.33 42.93 -1.75
N LYS A 4 -5.29 42.86 -2.65
CA LYS A 4 -5.88 41.63 -3.14
C LYS A 4 -4.85 40.81 -3.97
N LYS A 5 -4.08 41.49 -4.83
CA LYS A 5 -3.04 40.84 -5.63
C LYS A 5 -1.94 40.25 -4.74
N LEU A 6 -1.51 41.00 -3.71
CA LEU A 6 -0.51 40.53 -2.77
C LEU A 6 -1.00 39.34 -1.93
N CYS A 7 -2.27 39.38 -1.48
CA CYS A 7 -2.86 38.24 -0.76
C CYS A 7 -2.97 37.00 -1.62
N LEU A 8 -3.40 37.17 -2.87
CA LEU A 8 -3.48 36.04 -3.80
C LEU A 8 -2.11 35.44 -4.09
N SER A 9 -1.10 36.28 -4.31
CA SER A 9 0.28 35.87 -4.53
C SER A 9 0.87 35.12 -3.33
N ARG A 10 0.49 35.48 -2.11
CA ARG A 10 0.91 34.80 -0.89
C ARG A 10 0.16 33.49 -0.66
N LEU A 11 -1.07 33.40 -1.13
CA LEU A 11 -1.91 32.21 -0.98
C LEU A 11 -1.51 31.10 -1.95
N LEU A 12 -0.98 31.40 -3.12
CA LEU A 12 -0.59 30.41 -4.12
C LEU A 12 0.38 29.36 -3.58
N PRO A 13 1.51 29.73 -2.91
CA PRO A 13 2.39 28.71 -2.34
C PRO A 13 1.73 27.90 -1.21
N VAL A 14 0.84 28.51 -0.43
CA VAL A 14 0.11 27.81 0.62
C VAL A 14 -0.85 26.79 0.02
N ILE A 15 -1.58 27.16 -1.03
CA ILE A 15 -2.47 26.25 -1.74
C ILE A 15 -1.68 25.10 -2.37
N ALA A 16 -0.56 25.39 -3.01
CA ALA A 16 0.31 24.35 -3.58
C ALA A 16 0.81 23.39 -2.51
N ALA A 17 1.23 23.88 -1.36
CA ALA A 17 1.69 23.03 -0.25
C ALA A 17 0.55 22.14 0.29
N LEU A 18 -0.65 22.67 0.42
CA LEU A 18 -1.82 21.91 0.85
C LEU A 18 -2.19 20.82 -0.16
N LEU A 19 -2.13 21.10 -1.44
CA LEU A 19 -2.39 20.13 -2.50
C LEU A 19 -1.38 18.99 -2.47
N VAL A 20 -0.10 19.30 -2.29
CA VAL A 20 0.94 18.29 -2.14
C VAL A 20 0.71 17.43 -0.90
N LEU A 21 0.35 18.05 0.22
CA LEU A 21 0.06 17.32 1.46
C LEU A 21 -1.13 16.37 1.29
N VAL A 22 -2.20 16.83 0.67
CA VAL A 22 -3.38 16.01 0.37
C VAL A 22 -3.01 14.85 -0.55
N MET A 23 -2.22 15.11 -1.58
CA MET A 23 -1.74 14.09 -2.50
C MET A 23 -0.93 13.02 -1.75
N PHE A 24 -0.01 13.41 -0.86
CA PHE A 24 0.75 12.45 -0.06
C PHE A 24 -0.16 11.60 0.82
N ARG A 25 -1.17 12.18 1.44
CA ARG A 25 -2.08 11.42 2.30
C ARG A 25 -3.03 10.49 1.55
N THR A 26 -3.37 10.83 0.31
CA THR A 26 -4.31 10.03 -0.49
C THR A 26 -3.60 8.99 -1.35
N VAL A 27 -2.40 9.28 -1.83
CA VAL A 27 -1.65 8.42 -2.75
C VAL A 27 -0.66 7.53 -2.00
N PHE A 28 -0.04 8.04 -0.95
CA PHE A 28 0.96 7.32 -0.17
C PHE A 28 0.43 6.85 1.16
N ILE A 29 0.96 5.74 1.64
CA ILE A 29 0.72 5.23 2.98
C ILE A 29 2.07 4.93 3.62
N LEU A 30 2.27 5.45 4.84
CA LEU A 30 3.45 5.18 5.62
C LEU A 30 3.13 4.06 6.61
N GLY A 31 3.94 3.02 6.59
CA GLY A 31 3.75 1.87 7.43
C GLY A 31 4.98 1.50 8.22
N TYR A 32 4.78 0.71 9.26
CA TYR A 32 5.82 0.15 10.09
C TYR A 32 5.71 -1.38 10.04
N VAL A 33 6.85 -2.05 9.91
CA VAL A 33 6.90 -3.51 9.83
C VAL A 33 7.13 -4.08 11.23
N PRO A 34 6.10 -4.61 11.92
CA PRO A 34 6.25 -5.05 13.30
C PRO A 34 6.79 -6.46 13.45
N THR A 35 6.78 -7.26 12.39
CA THR A 35 7.14 -8.69 12.44
C THR A 35 8.19 -9.05 11.41
N ASN A 36 8.74 -10.26 11.55
CA ASN A 36 9.73 -10.82 10.63
C ASN A 36 9.10 -11.60 9.46
N SER A 37 7.80 -11.49 9.24
CA SER A 37 7.09 -12.27 8.23
C SER A 37 7.54 -11.98 6.79
N MET A 38 8.18 -10.85 6.57
CA MET A 38 8.69 -10.45 5.24
C MET A 38 10.22 -10.48 5.14
N LYS A 39 10.91 -11.04 6.10
CA LYS A 39 12.36 -11.26 5.97
C LYS A 39 12.67 -12.21 4.81
N PRO A 40 13.75 -12.01 4.06
CA PRO A 40 14.75 -10.94 4.18
C PRO A 40 14.37 -9.66 3.43
N THR A 41 13.23 -9.62 2.74
CA THR A 41 12.81 -8.48 1.92
C THR A 41 12.57 -7.23 2.76
N LEU A 42 11.83 -7.39 3.87
CA LEU A 42 11.54 -6.33 4.81
C LEU A 42 11.86 -6.82 6.22
N GLU A 43 12.63 -6.03 6.96
CA GLU A 43 12.97 -6.38 8.33
C GLU A 43 12.02 -5.74 9.33
N ALA A 44 11.79 -6.43 10.46
CA ALA A 44 11.01 -5.87 11.56
C ALA A 44 11.65 -4.58 12.07
N GLY A 45 10.83 -3.59 12.37
CA GLY A 45 11.30 -2.27 12.78
C GLY A 45 11.51 -1.30 11.64
N SER A 46 11.40 -1.76 10.39
CA SER A 46 11.55 -0.89 9.21
C SER A 46 10.32 -0.01 9.02
N LEU A 47 10.56 1.19 8.50
CA LEU A 47 9.49 2.04 7.97
C LEU A 47 9.39 1.80 6.46
N ILE A 48 8.17 1.74 5.97
CA ILE A 48 7.89 1.57 4.55
C ILE A 48 6.97 2.66 4.05
N LEU A 49 7.18 3.04 2.80
CA LEU A 49 6.30 3.96 2.10
C LEU A 49 5.59 3.18 0.99
N GLY A 50 4.29 3.07 1.11
CA GLY A 50 3.47 2.43 0.10
C GLY A 50 2.79 3.44 -0.79
N VAL A 51 2.44 3.03 -1.99
CA VAL A 51 1.66 3.81 -2.94
C VAL A 51 0.29 3.17 -3.08
N ARG A 52 -0.76 3.96 -2.94
CA ARG A 52 -2.13 3.48 -3.15
C ARG A 52 -2.39 3.46 -4.66
N ILE A 53 -2.44 2.25 -5.20
CA ILE A 53 -2.68 2.04 -6.62
C ILE A 53 -4.05 1.40 -6.79
N LYS A 54 -4.84 1.94 -7.70
CA LYS A 54 -6.09 1.32 -8.15
C LYS A 54 -5.79 0.53 -9.42
N GLY A 55 -6.22 -0.72 -9.46
CA GLY A 55 -6.02 -1.58 -10.61
C GLY A 55 -5.79 -3.01 -10.18
N SER A 56 -5.33 -3.83 -11.12
CA SER A 56 -5.05 -5.23 -10.86
C SER A 56 -3.64 -5.40 -10.29
N PHE A 57 -3.53 -6.33 -9.36
CA PHE A 57 -2.25 -6.73 -8.77
C PHE A 57 -1.80 -8.05 -9.39
N GLU A 58 -0.51 -8.28 -9.41
CA GLU A 58 0.09 -9.45 -10.02
C GLU A 58 0.85 -10.29 -9.00
N VAL A 59 1.09 -11.54 -9.34
CA VAL A 59 1.93 -12.44 -8.54
C VAL A 59 3.32 -11.83 -8.41
N GLY A 60 3.84 -11.81 -7.18
CA GLY A 60 5.12 -11.21 -6.86
C GLY A 60 5.03 -9.81 -6.30
N ASP A 61 3.89 -9.14 -6.43
CA ASP A 61 3.70 -7.82 -5.85
C ASP A 61 3.68 -7.87 -4.32
N VAL A 62 4.37 -6.93 -3.69
CA VAL A 62 4.29 -6.73 -2.24
C VAL A 62 3.21 -5.69 -1.99
N VAL A 63 2.21 -6.05 -1.21
CA VAL A 63 1.03 -5.22 -0.98
C VAL A 63 0.82 -4.95 0.50
N ILE A 64 0.27 -3.79 0.78
CA ILE A 64 -0.21 -3.40 2.10
C ILE A 64 -1.74 -3.50 2.06
N PHE A 65 -2.31 -4.24 2.98
CA PHE A 65 -3.75 -4.42 3.05
C PHE A 65 -4.25 -4.33 4.49
N CYS A 66 -5.54 -4.06 4.62
CA CYS A 66 -6.21 -3.96 5.90
C CYS A 66 -7.09 -5.18 6.13
N HIS A 67 -6.93 -5.82 7.30
CA HIS A 67 -7.75 -6.95 7.70
C HIS A 67 -8.02 -6.86 9.20
N GLY A 68 -9.29 -6.88 9.58
CA GLY A 68 -9.67 -6.80 10.98
C GLY A 68 -9.25 -5.53 11.69
N GLY A 69 -9.13 -4.41 10.95
CA GLY A 69 -8.69 -3.12 11.49
C GLY A 69 -7.17 -2.94 11.57
N ASN A 70 -6.40 -3.95 11.19
CA ASN A 70 -4.94 -3.90 11.20
C ASN A 70 -4.38 -3.87 9.78
N LEU A 71 -3.21 -3.25 9.62
CA LEU A 71 -2.48 -3.23 8.36
C LEU A 71 -1.48 -4.39 8.33
N PHE A 72 -1.44 -5.07 7.20
CA PHE A 72 -0.52 -6.17 6.94
C PHE A 72 0.26 -5.91 5.66
N VAL A 73 1.50 -6.40 5.61
CA VAL A 73 2.36 -6.37 4.43
C VAL A 73 2.68 -7.79 4.06
N LYS A 74 2.31 -8.20 2.85
CA LYS A 74 2.53 -9.55 2.34
C LYS A 74 2.81 -9.51 0.86
N ARG A 75 3.28 -10.62 0.32
CA ARG A 75 3.51 -10.78 -1.12
C ARG A 75 2.40 -11.63 -1.72
N ILE A 76 1.92 -11.23 -2.89
CA ILE A 76 0.92 -12.01 -3.63
C ILE A 76 1.59 -13.26 -4.19
N ALA A 77 1.13 -14.42 -3.74
CA ALA A 77 1.63 -15.72 -4.20
C ALA A 77 0.80 -16.29 -5.33
N ALA A 78 -0.50 -15.98 -5.36
CA ALA A 78 -1.40 -16.43 -6.42
C ALA A 78 -2.57 -15.45 -6.56
N VAL A 79 -3.15 -15.42 -7.75
CA VAL A 79 -4.29 -14.57 -8.09
C VAL A 79 -5.49 -15.44 -8.44
N GLY A 80 -6.66 -14.83 -8.58
CA GLY A 80 -7.90 -15.53 -8.94
C GLY A 80 -7.73 -16.43 -10.17
N GLY A 81 -8.25 -17.65 -10.09
CA GLY A 81 -8.10 -18.67 -11.11
C GLY A 81 -6.90 -19.59 -10.93
N ASN A 82 -5.95 -19.25 -10.08
CA ASN A 82 -4.81 -20.13 -9.79
C ASN A 82 -5.19 -21.21 -8.77
N VAL A 83 -4.43 -22.31 -8.80
CA VAL A 83 -4.56 -23.38 -7.80
C VAL A 83 -3.30 -23.33 -6.92
N VAL A 84 -3.51 -23.34 -5.62
CA VAL A 84 -2.42 -23.33 -4.62
C VAL A 84 -2.56 -24.54 -3.69
N MET A 85 -1.44 -25.01 -3.15
CA MET A 85 -1.43 -26.03 -2.13
C MET A 85 -1.28 -25.38 -0.76
N HIS A 86 -2.27 -25.59 0.11
CA HIS A 86 -2.26 -25.09 1.47
C HIS A 86 -2.56 -26.23 2.44
N ASN A 87 -1.63 -26.47 3.37
CA ASN A 87 -1.70 -27.59 4.33
C ASN A 87 -1.92 -28.96 3.67
N GLY A 88 -1.30 -29.19 2.51
CA GLY A 88 -1.43 -30.43 1.76
C GLY A 88 -2.70 -30.57 0.94
N ILE A 89 -3.53 -29.54 0.88
CA ILE A 89 -4.79 -29.54 0.14
C ILE A 89 -4.68 -28.55 -1.02
N ASN A 90 -5.07 -28.97 -2.23
CA ASN A 90 -5.16 -28.09 -3.38
C ASN A 90 -6.40 -27.22 -3.26
N MET A 91 -6.21 -25.92 -3.35
CA MET A 91 -7.25 -24.92 -3.27
C MET A 91 -7.22 -24.02 -4.50
N SER A 92 -8.41 -23.71 -5.02
CA SER A 92 -8.55 -22.74 -6.10
C SER A 92 -8.74 -21.35 -5.49
N VAL A 93 -7.98 -20.38 -5.97
CA VAL A 93 -8.14 -18.98 -5.56
C VAL A 93 -9.36 -18.42 -6.29
N PRO A 94 -10.40 -17.93 -5.60
CA PRO A 94 -11.57 -17.37 -6.25
C PRO A 94 -11.24 -16.14 -7.10
N GLU A 95 -12.01 -15.91 -8.14
CA GLU A 95 -11.90 -14.69 -8.93
C GLU A 95 -12.09 -13.45 -8.05
N GLY A 96 -11.28 -12.43 -8.28
CA GLY A 96 -11.29 -11.20 -7.48
C GLY A 96 -10.57 -11.32 -6.14
N SER A 97 -9.96 -12.48 -5.85
CA SER A 97 -9.24 -12.73 -4.60
C SER A 97 -7.75 -12.91 -4.85
N TYR A 98 -6.98 -12.79 -3.78
CA TYR A 98 -5.52 -12.94 -3.81
C TYR A 98 -5.08 -13.85 -2.67
N TYR A 99 -4.14 -14.72 -2.97
CA TYR A 99 -3.47 -15.56 -1.97
C TYR A 99 -2.14 -14.92 -1.62
N MET A 100 -1.97 -14.56 -0.37
CA MET A 100 -0.82 -13.76 0.08
C MET A 100 -0.01 -14.50 1.13
N LEU A 101 1.31 -14.41 1.02
CA LEU A 101 2.25 -15.03 1.96
C LEU A 101 3.34 -14.05 2.37
N GLY A 102 3.87 -14.25 3.57
CA GLY A 102 5.10 -13.59 4.00
C GLY A 102 6.32 -14.25 3.37
N ASP A 103 7.40 -13.46 3.18
CA ASP A 103 8.65 -13.95 2.58
C ASP A 103 9.48 -14.83 3.54
N ASN A 104 9.12 -14.82 4.81
CA ASN A 104 9.83 -15.61 5.82
C ASN A 104 9.10 -16.92 6.14
#